data_3dbf554b0874d3906b7879cd09471173
#
_entry.id   3dbf554b0874d3906b7879cd09471173
#
_cell.length_a   1.000
_cell.length_b   1.000
_cell.length_c   1.000
_cell.angle_alpha   90.00
_cell.angle_beta   90.00
_cell.angle_gamma   90.00
#
_symmetry.space_group_name_H-M   'P 1'
#
loop_
_entity.id
_entity.type
_entity.pdbx_description
1 polymer ?
#
loop_
_entity_poly.entity_id
_entity_poly.type
_entity_poly.pdbx_seq_one_letter_code
_entity_poly.pdbx_strand_id
1 'polypeptide(L)'
;MNDWRKSSLESTAVYRARVRGCLLGGALGDALGYAVEFSSLDQIRAAHGPRGLTRLVPDAEGVVGRVSDDTQMTLFTVEGLRTAARRARLKGIGGAETALVRQAYGRWLETQQRPGPADGVTGGLLAERWLYARRAPGNACLSGLAQTHVPDPRAELSGAPGPVNPGSKGCGTVMRSAPFGLAHPLADFAFGMAARCAQTTHGHPTGYYAAGALAAIVAHLTRGESVEGATLRALRLLGRHPGHEETSAALNQALDLAAEGDPSPEKVERLGAGWVAEEALAIGVYAALVTHGVEDALLLSVNHSGDSDSTGSICGNILGARHGDGGLPHEWLAQVEGRAVIAALADDLAAECLRD
;
A
#
# COMPACT_ATOMS: atom_id res chain seq x y z
N MET A 1 -8.09 -38.62 -11.90
CA MET A 1 -9.14 -37.58 -11.84
C MET A 1 -9.02 -36.63 -10.64
N ASN A 2 -7.92 -36.63 -9.87
CA ASN A 2 -7.78 -35.84 -8.62
C ASN A 2 -6.70 -34.73 -8.65
N ASP A 3 -5.94 -34.59 -9.73
CA ASP A 3 -4.76 -33.72 -9.74
C ASP A 3 -5.10 -32.22 -9.95
N TRP A 4 -6.06 -31.91 -10.81
CA TRP A 4 -6.50 -30.55 -11.05
C TRP A 4 -7.22 -29.89 -9.85
N ARG A 5 -7.96 -30.70 -9.04
CA ARG A 5 -8.62 -30.19 -7.82
C ARG A 5 -7.62 -29.88 -6.72
N LYS A 6 -6.56 -30.68 -6.59
CA LYS A 6 -5.46 -30.38 -5.64
C LYS A 6 -4.73 -29.10 -6.06
N SER A 7 -4.39 -28.96 -7.33
CA SER A 7 -3.72 -27.75 -7.84
C SER A 7 -4.58 -26.48 -7.70
N SER A 8 -5.90 -26.57 -7.84
CA SER A 8 -6.80 -25.43 -7.65
C SER A 8 -6.97 -25.02 -6.17
N LEU A 9 -7.04 -26.02 -5.26
CA LEU A 9 -7.10 -25.75 -3.81
C LEU A 9 -5.79 -25.18 -3.28
N GLU A 10 -4.67 -25.72 -3.75
CA GLU A 10 -3.34 -25.24 -3.38
C GLU A 10 -3.10 -23.80 -3.90
N SER A 11 -3.48 -23.51 -5.15
CA SER A 11 -3.41 -22.15 -5.71
C SER A 11 -4.31 -21.17 -4.96
N THR A 12 -5.49 -21.60 -4.53
CA THR A 12 -6.42 -20.80 -3.70
C THR A 12 -5.83 -20.48 -2.33
N ALA A 13 -5.22 -21.48 -1.66
CA ALA A 13 -4.58 -21.29 -0.36
C ALA A 13 -3.39 -20.33 -0.44
N VAL A 14 -2.55 -20.47 -1.47
CA VAL A 14 -1.42 -19.57 -1.74
C VAL A 14 -1.91 -18.13 -2.00
N TYR A 15 -2.95 -17.96 -2.82
CA TYR A 15 -3.51 -16.63 -3.06
C TYR A 15 -4.02 -15.99 -1.78
N ARG A 16 -4.78 -16.72 -0.95
CA ARG A 16 -5.26 -16.21 0.36
C ARG A 16 -4.12 -15.82 1.27
N ALA A 17 -3.08 -16.65 1.37
CA ALA A 17 -1.89 -16.34 2.15
C ALA A 17 -1.20 -15.06 1.66
N ARG A 18 -1.11 -14.84 0.34
CA ARG A 18 -0.53 -13.63 -0.25
C ARG A 18 -1.37 -12.38 -0.02
N VAL A 19 -2.71 -12.50 -0.08
CA VAL A 19 -3.62 -11.38 0.23
C VAL A 19 -3.47 -10.98 1.70
N ARG A 20 -3.48 -11.95 2.64
CA ARG A 20 -3.21 -11.67 4.05
C ARG A 20 -1.81 -11.10 4.25
N GLY A 21 -0.82 -11.72 3.65
CA GLY A 21 0.57 -11.28 3.73
C GLY A 21 0.75 -9.84 3.28
N CYS A 22 0.14 -9.46 2.16
CA CYS A 22 0.21 -8.10 1.63
C CYS A 22 -0.35 -7.08 2.62
N LEU A 23 -1.56 -7.28 3.13
CA LEU A 23 -2.19 -6.32 4.03
C LEU A 23 -1.53 -6.29 5.42
N LEU A 24 -1.20 -7.46 5.97
CA LEU A 24 -0.52 -7.56 7.27
C LEU A 24 0.94 -7.08 7.20
N GLY A 25 1.63 -7.36 6.10
CA GLY A 25 3.00 -6.90 5.86
C GLY A 25 3.06 -5.38 5.72
N GLY A 26 2.10 -4.79 4.99
CA GLY A 26 1.97 -3.34 4.91
C GLY A 26 1.74 -2.69 6.27
N ALA A 27 0.79 -3.22 7.05
CA ALA A 27 0.53 -2.72 8.40
C ALA A 27 1.72 -2.89 9.36
N LEU A 28 2.51 -3.95 9.19
CA LEU A 28 3.74 -4.16 9.95
C LEU A 28 4.83 -3.16 9.59
N GLY A 29 5.02 -2.90 8.29
CA GLY A 29 5.98 -1.90 7.82
C GLY A 29 5.60 -0.48 8.24
N ASP A 30 4.32 -0.12 8.13
CA ASP A 30 3.73 1.11 8.66
C ASP A 30 4.03 1.26 10.17
N ALA A 31 3.68 0.25 10.97
CA ALA A 31 3.90 0.29 12.42
C ALA A 31 5.38 0.37 12.83
N LEU A 32 6.30 -0.16 12.01
CA LEU A 32 7.74 0.01 12.22
C LEU A 32 8.18 1.46 11.95
N GLY A 33 7.72 2.03 10.85
CA GLY A 33 8.12 3.36 10.40
C GLY A 33 7.46 4.49 11.17
N TYR A 34 6.22 4.33 11.60
CA TYR A 34 5.43 5.36 12.27
C TYR A 34 6.11 5.96 13.50
N ALA A 35 6.83 5.14 14.28
CA ALA A 35 7.54 5.62 15.47
C ALA A 35 8.70 6.59 15.14
N VAL A 36 9.17 6.63 13.90
CA VAL A 36 10.35 7.42 13.44
C VAL A 36 10.10 8.28 12.20
N GLU A 37 8.85 8.35 11.72
CA GLU A 37 8.42 9.03 10.48
C GLU A 37 9.02 10.43 10.29
N PHE A 38 9.12 11.23 11.36
CA PHE A 38 9.65 12.59 11.27
C PHE A 38 11.10 12.72 11.75
N SER A 39 11.81 11.59 11.89
CA SER A 39 13.18 11.59 12.41
C SER A 39 14.20 11.52 11.28
N SER A 40 15.32 12.20 11.42
CA SER A 40 16.47 11.97 10.53
C SER A 40 17.16 10.65 10.89
N LEU A 41 17.91 10.07 9.93
CA LEU A 41 18.70 8.88 10.16
C LEU A 41 19.65 9.03 11.36
N ASP A 42 20.27 10.21 11.52
CA ASP A 42 21.11 10.51 12.67
C ASP A 42 20.34 10.49 13.98
N GLN A 43 19.11 11.02 14.00
CA GLN A 43 18.26 10.98 15.19
C GLN A 43 17.81 9.53 15.49
N ILE A 44 17.47 8.75 14.47
CA ILE A 44 17.13 7.33 14.63
C ILE A 44 18.33 6.58 15.24
N ARG A 45 19.54 6.80 14.70
CA ARG A 45 20.76 6.17 15.21
C ARG A 45 21.12 6.63 16.62
N ALA A 46 20.92 7.89 16.93
CA ALA A 46 21.16 8.41 18.28
C ALA A 46 20.22 7.79 19.33
N ALA A 47 18.97 7.55 18.95
CA ALA A 47 17.95 6.98 19.84
C ALA A 47 18.04 5.46 19.97
N HIS A 48 18.35 4.74 18.88
CA HIS A 48 18.24 3.29 18.78
C HIS A 48 19.57 2.56 18.53
N GLY A 49 20.68 3.30 18.48
CA GLY A 49 22.03 2.76 18.23
C GLY A 49 22.41 2.77 16.74
N PRO A 50 23.66 2.39 16.42
CA PRO A 50 24.26 2.62 15.11
C PRO A 50 23.55 1.90 13.95
N ARG A 51 22.75 0.86 14.25
CA ARG A 51 21.95 0.14 13.27
C ARG A 51 20.54 0.75 13.08
N GLY A 52 20.18 1.79 13.84
CA GLY A 52 18.83 2.32 13.87
C GLY A 52 17.83 1.36 14.52
N LEU A 53 16.58 1.36 14.04
CA LEU A 53 15.58 0.40 14.47
C LEU A 53 15.99 -1.02 14.14
N THR A 54 15.77 -1.93 15.09
CA THR A 54 15.99 -3.37 14.94
C THR A 54 14.77 -4.20 15.31
N ARG A 55 13.68 -3.53 15.67
CA ARG A 55 12.38 -4.11 16.06
C ARG A 55 11.35 -3.00 16.16
N LEU A 56 10.09 -3.37 16.38
CA LEU A 56 9.04 -2.43 16.80
C LEU A 56 9.45 -1.73 18.09
N VAL A 57 9.28 -0.42 18.14
CA VAL A 57 9.53 0.43 19.30
C VAL A 57 8.26 1.22 19.68
N PRO A 58 8.13 1.71 20.91
CA PRO A 58 7.03 2.59 21.26
C PRO A 58 7.07 3.89 20.45
N ASP A 59 5.88 4.36 20.06
CA ASP A 59 5.70 5.69 19.49
C ASP A 59 5.81 6.80 20.56
N ALA A 60 5.56 8.04 20.18
CA ALA A 60 5.61 9.19 21.10
C ALA A 60 4.63 9.11 22.28
N GLU A 61 3.58 8.29 22.18
CA GLU A 61 2.62 8.02 23.25
C GLU A 61 2.94 6.76 24.07
N GLY A 62 4.05 6.08 23.76
CA GLY A 62 4.51 4.87 24.44
C GLY A 62 3.82 3.59 24.00
N VAL A 63 3.14 3.57 22.86
CA VAL A 63 2.42 2.40 22.32
C VAL A 63 3.23 1.73 21.23
N VAL A 64 3.38 0.41 21.30
CA VAL A 64 4.08 -0.41 20.32
C VAL A 64 3.11 -0.94 19.26
N GLY A 65 3.53 -0.92 17.99
CA GLY A 65 2.79 -1.55 16.90
C GLY A 65 1.58 -0.78 16.41
N ARG A 66 1.49 0.51 16.72
CA ARG A 66 0.44 1.39 16.23
C ARG A 66 0.66 1.69 14.76
N VAL A 67 -0.42 1.69 13.99
CA VAL A 67 -0.42 2.00 12.55
C VAL A 67 -0.84 3.44 12.29
N SER A 68 -0.42 4.02 11.15
CA SER A 68 -0.73 5.37 10.69
C SER A 68 -1.99 5.41 9.78
N ASP A 69 -2.18 6.54 9.07
CA ASP A 69 -3.21 6.66 8.04
C ASP A 69 -2.93 5.78 6.80
N ASP A 70 -1.71 5.32 6.59
CA ASP A 70 -1.32 4.37 5.54
C ASP A 70 -2.16 3.09 5.62
N THR A 71 -2.11 2.43 6.77
CA THR A 71 -2.92 1.22 7.00
C THR A 71 -4.40 1.56 7.04
N GLN A 72 -4.80 2.63 7.72
CA GLN A 72 -6.20 3.04 7.77
C GLN A 72 -6.78 3.18 6.36
N MET A 73 -6.17 3.98 5.48
CA MET A 73 -6.65 4.19 4.11
C MET A 73 -6.57 2.93 3.25
N THR A 74 -5.57 2.08 3.46
CA THR A 74 -5.48 0.76 2.81
C THR A 74 -6.69 -0.10 3.13
N LEU A 75 -7.13 -0.15 4.39
CA LEU A 75 -8.33 -0.91 4.79
C LEU A 75 -9.61 -0.36 4.15
N PHE A 76 -9.76 0.95 4.08
CA PHE A 76 -10.90 1.56 3.38
C PHE A 76 -10.84 1.36 1.85
N THR A 77 -9.64 1.24 1.26
CA THR A 77 -9.49 0.79 -0.15
C THR A 77 -10.05 -0.62 -0.32
N VAL A 78 -9.67 -1.56 0.55
CA VAL A 78 -10.19 -2.94 0.54
C VAL A 78 -11.71 -2.96 0.68
N GLU A 79 -12.28 -2.18 1.61
CA GLU A 79 -13.72 -2.09 1.81
C GLU A 79 -14.45 -1.60 0.55
N GLY A 80 -13.90 -0.58 -0.12
CA GLY A 80 -14.44 -0.04 -1.37
C GLY A 80 -14.41 -1.07 -2.51
N LEU A 81 -13.28 -1.74 -2.69
CA LEU A 81 -13.10 -2.79 -3.72
C LEU A 81 -14.00 -4.00 -3.48
N ARG A 82 -14.10 -4.47 -2.24
CA ARG A 82 -15.04 -5.54 -1.85
C ARG A 82 -16.48 -5.19 -2.17
N THR A 83 -16.87 -3.95 -1.84
CA THR A 83 -18.24 -3.47 -2.11
C THR A 83 -18.49 -3.41 -3.61
N ALA A 84 -17.51 -2.99 -4.41
CA ALA A 84 -17.60 -2.95 -5.88
C ALA A 84 -17.75 -4.35 -6.48
N ALA A 85 -16.89 -5.29 -6.09
CA ALA A 85 -16.92 -6.68 -6.54
C ALA A 85 -18.26 -7.35 -6.19
N ARG A 86 -18.71 -7.20 -4.94
CA ARG A 86 -20.01 -7.73 -4.51
C ARG A 86 -21.18 -7.13 -5.31
N ARG A 87 -21.15 -5.82 -5.58
CA ARG A 87 -22.18 -5.16 -6.40
C ARG A 87 -22.15 -5.69 -7.83
N ALA A 88 -20.98 -5.82 -8.44
CA ALA A 88 -20.84 -6.34 -9.80
C ALA A 88 -21.43 -7.76 -9.89
N ARG A 89 -21.09 -8.63 -8.97
CA ARG A 89 -21.59 -10.01 -8.91
C ARG A 89 -23.12 -10.09 -8.70
N LEU A 90 -23.65 -9.33 -7.74
CA LEU A 90 -25.07 -9.42 -7.39
C LEU A 90 -26.00 -8.74 -8.42
N LYS A 91 -25.51 -7.71 -9.12
CA LYS A 91 -26.33 -6.91 -10.05
C LYS A 91 -25.92 -7.06 -11.50
N GLY A 92 -24.82 -7.78 -11.80
CA GLY A 92 -24.27 -7.89 -13.15
C GLY A 92 -23.73 -6.58 -13.72
N ILE A 93 -23.42 -5.58 -12.86
CA ILE A 93 -23.02 -4.23 -13.28
C ILE A 93 -21.69 -3.87 -12.63
N GLY A 94 -20.61 -3.91 -13.40
CA GLY A 94 -19.27 -3.43 -13.03
C GLY A 94 -19.09 -1.92 -13.28
N GLY A 95 -17.87 -1.40 -13.07
CA GLY A 95 -17.50 -0.01 -13.36
C GLY A 95 -17.88 0.99 -12.25
N ALA A 96 -18.15 0.51 -11.03
CA ALA A 96 -18.44 1.36 -9.89
C ALA A 96 -17.28 1.50 -8.91
N GLU A 97 -16.11 0.97 -9.25
CA GLU A 97 -14.95 0.85 -8.36
C GLU A 97 -14.48 2.23 -7.86
N THR A 98 -14.29 3.20 -8.76
CA THR A 98 -13.84 4.55 -8.38
C THR A 98 -14.84 5.24 -7.43
N ALA A 99 -16.14 5.12 -7.70
CA ALA A 99 -17.17 5.71 -6.87
C ALA A 99 -17.25 5.04 -5.49
N LEU A 100 -17.14 3.71 -5.43
CA LEU A 100 -17.25 2.97 -4.17
C LEU A 100 -15.98 3.09 -3.32
N VAL A 101 -14.81 3.14 -3.93
CA VAL A 101 -13.55 3.47 -3.23
C VAL A 101 -13.60 4.91 -2.71
N ARG A 102 -14.08 5.87 -3.54
CA ARG A 102 -14.28 7.26 -3.08
C ARG A 102 -15.23 7.35 -1.90
N GLN A 103 -16.32 6.58 -1.89
CA GLN A 103 -17.26 6.51 -0.76
C GLN A 103 -16.60 5.90 0.48
N ALA A 104 -15.77 4.86 0.31
CA ALA A 104 -15.01 4.27 1.41
C ALA A 104 -14.03 5.29 2.02
N TYR A 105 -13.30 6.05 1.20
CA TYR A 105 -12.45 7.12 1.69
C TYR A 105 -13.24 8.25 2.38
N GLY A 106 -14.48 8.50 1.98
CA GLY A 106 -15.38 9.41 2.70
C GLY A 106 -15.66 8.94 4.13
N ARG A 107 -15.83 7.62 4.33
CA ARG A 107 -15.95 7.02 5.66
C ARG A 107 -14.65 7.10 6.46
N TRP A 108 -13.49 6.90 5.81
CA TRP A 108 -12.20 7.18 6.47
C TRP A 108 -12.10 8.65 6.92
N LEU A 109 -12.47 9.61 6.07
CA LEU A 109 -12.47 11.03 6.44
C LEU A 109 -13.37 11.31 7.65
N GLU A 110 -14.49 10.61 7.78
CA GLU A 110 -15.37 10.68 8.96
C GLU A 110 -14.64 10.24 10.23
N THR A 111 -13.81 9.19 10.17
CA THR A 111 -13.02 8.74 11.32
C THR A 111 -11.96 9.76 11.75
N GLN A 112 -11.51 10.63 10.83
CA GLN A 112 -10.56 11.70 11.13
C GLN A 112 -11.21 12.95 11.77
N GLN A 113 -12.53 13.02 11.76
CA GLN A 113 -13.32 14.17 12.22
C GLN A 113 -14.13 13.90 13.49
N ARG A 114 -14.25 12.63 13.89
CA ARG A 114 -15.06 12.19 15.03
C ARG A 114 -14.19 11.50 16.09
N PRO A 115 -14.58 11.56 17.37
CA PRO A 115 -13.83 10.90 18.44
C PRO A 115 -14.10 9.39 18.56
N GLY A 116 -15.07 8.85 17.78
CA GLY A 116 -15.43 7.45 17.82
C GLY A 116 -16.65 7.12 16.95
N PRO A 117 -17.04 5.83 16.90
CA PRO A 117 -18.21 5.38 16.17
C PRO A 117 -19.50 6.13 16.58
N ALA A 118 -20.37 6.39 15.60
CA ALA A 118 -21.68 6.92 15.88
C ALA A 118 -22.58 5.88 16.58
N ASP A 119 -23.58 6.35 17.33
CA ASP A 119 -24.55 5.48 17.96
C ASP A 119 -25.24 4.57 16.94
N GLY A 120 -25.33 3.28 17.26
CA GLY A 120 -25.96 2.28 16.40
C GLY A 120 -25.04 1.68 15.32
N VAL A 121 -23.80 2.13 15.16
CA VAL A 121 -22.82 1.48 14.29
C VAL A 121 -22.27 0.22 14.98
N THR A 122 -22.61 -0.96 14.44
CA THR A 122 -22.28 -2.26 15.05
C THR A 122 -21.39 -3.14 14.19
N GLY A 123 -20.90 -2.66 13.03
CA GLY A 123 -20.07 -3.48 12.14
C GLY A 123 -19.32 -2.69 11.08
N GLY A 124 -18.42 -3.40 10.39
CA GLY A 124 -17.52 -2.80 9.40
C GLY A 124 -16.44 -1.92 10.04
N LEU A 125 -15.64 -1.26 9.20
CA LEU A 125 -14.51 -0.45 9.67
C LEU A 125 -14.96 0.74 10.56
N LEU A 126 -16.15 1.29 10.35
CA LEU A 126 -16.67 2.37 11.19
C LEU A 126 -17.01 1.93 12.63
N ALA A 127 -17.09 0.65 12.93
CA ALA A 127 -17.24 0.15 14.30
C ALA A 127 -15.91 0.05 15.06
N GLU A 128 -14.80 0.11 14.36
CA GLU A 128 -13.46 -0.04 14.91
C GLU A 128 -12.97 1.26 15.56
N ARG A 129 -12.97 1.32 16.89
CA ARG A 129 -12.60 2.53 17.64
C ARG A 129 -11.19 3.03 17.35
N TRP A 130 -10.24 2.14 17.12
CA TRP A 130 -8.84 2.45 16.85
C TRP A 130 -8.62 3.21 15.53
N LEU A 131 -9.58 3.13 14.60
CA LEU A 131 -9.56 3.90 13.35
C LEU A 131 -9.94 5.39 13.55
N TYR A 132 -10.53 5.75 14.68
CA TYR A 132 -10.88 7.15 15.02
C TYR A 132 -9.69 7.87 15.67
N ALA A 133 -8.55 7.79 14.99
CA ALA A 133 -7.31 8.41 15.42
C ALA A 133 -6.66 9.12 14.23
N ARG A 134 -6.33 10.38 14.45
CA ARG A 134 -5.65 11.19 13.46
C ARG A 134 -4.14 10.99 13.62
N ARG A 135 -3.54 10.24 12.69
CA ARG A 135 -2.13 9.82 12.76
C ARG A 135 -1.44 10.21 11.46
N ALA A 136 -0.89 11.41 11.46
CA ALA A 136 -0.15 12.03 10.34
C ALA A 136 -0.85 12.07 8.97
N PRO A 137 -2.20 12.20 8.86
CA PRO A 137 -2.87 12.11 7.58
C PRO A 137 -2.41 13.20 6.62
N GLY A 138 -2.05 12.80 5.40
CA GLY A 138 -1.59 13.72 4.36
C GLY A 138 -2.60 14.81 4.03
N ASN A 139 -2.13 16.07 3.94
CA ASN A 139 -2.99 17.23 3.62
C ASN A 139 -3.74 17.08 2.30
N ALA A 140 -3.12 16.47 1.28
CA ALA A 140 -3.76 16.23 -0.01
C ALA A 140 -4.88 15.17 0.10
N CYS A 141 -4.73 14.17 0.97
CA CYS A 141 -5.78 13.20 1.26
C CYS A 141 -7.00 13.90 1.88
N LEU A 142 -6.79 14.70 2.93
CA LEU A 142 -7.86 15.42 3.62
C LEU A 142 -8.56 16.44 2.70
N SER A 143 -7.80 17.31 2.02
CA SER A 143 -8.34 18.35 1.16
C SER A 143 -9.01 17.80 -0.10
N GLY A 144 -8.46 16.72 -0.67
CA GLY A 144 -9.04 16.06 -1.83
C GLY A 144 -10.38 15.39 -1.50
N LEU A 145 -10.46 14.73 -0.35
CA LEU A 145 -11.69 14.08 0.10
C LEU A 145 -12.78 15.07 0.57
N ALA A 146 -12.40 16.29 0.91
CA ALA A 146 -13.36 17.35 1.16
C ALA A 146 -14.08 17.84 -0.13
N GLN A 147 -13.52 17.54 -1.33
CA GLN A 147 -14.14 17.82 -2.61
C GLN A 147 -15.11 16.70 -3.01
N THR A 148 -16.03 16.99 -3.95
CA THR A 148 -17.06 16.04 -4.39
C THR A 148 -16.68 15.23 -5.64
N HIS A 149 -15.47 15.45 -6.19
CA HIS A 149 -15.04 14.79 -7.42
C HIS A 149 -14.96 13.27 -7.29
N VAL A 150 -15.50 12.58 -8.30
CA VAL A 150 -15.40 11.12 -8.47
C VAL A 150 -14.71 10.87 -9.80
N PRO A 151 -13.53 10.22 -9.83
CA PRO A 151 -12.86 9.92 -11.09
C PRO A 151 -13.71 8.99 -11.98
N ASP A 152 -13.77 9.29 -13.28
CA ASP A 152 -14.41 8.38 -14.24
C ASP A 152 -13.59 7.07 -14.34
N PRO A 153 -14.23 5.90 -14.11
CA PRO A 153 -13.53 4.61 -14.19
C PRO A 153 -13.03 4.26 -15.60
N ARG A 154 -13.47 5.00 -16.61
CA ARG A 154 -13.07 4.81 -18.03
C ARG A 154 -12.21 5.93 -18.56
N ALA A 155 -11.91 6.97 -17.77
CA ALA A 155 -11.06 8.06 -18.21
C ALA A 155 -9.70 7.54 -18.70
N GLU A 156 -9.22 8.10 -19.79
CA GLU A 156 -7.88 7.85 -20.30
C GLU A 156 -6.83 8.43 -19.33
N LEU A 157 -5.76 7.70 -19.12
CA LEU A 157 -4.59 8.16 -18.36
C LEU A 157 -3.65 8.91 -19.31
N SER A 158 -3.95 10.16 -19.53
CA SER A 158 -3.30 11.01 -20.55
C SER A 158 -1.99 11.65 -20.08
N GLY A 159 -1.59 11.46 -18.83
CA GLY A 159 -0.44 12.18 -18.24
C GLY A 159 -0.76 13.64 -17.87
N ALA A 160 -2.00 14.08 -18.05
CA ALA A 160 -2.42 15.42 -17.64
C ALA A 160 -2.76 15.43 -16.13
N PRO A 161 -2.53 16.56 -15.44
CA PRO A 161 -2.98 16.73 -14.06
C PRO A 161 -4.50 16.57 -13.92
N GLY A 162 -4.91 15.79 -12.94
CA GLY A 162 -6.32 15.65 -12.57
C GLY A 162 -6.87 16.91 -11.86
N PRO A 163 -8.21 16.98 -11.69
CA PRO A 163 -8.86 18.19 -11.17
C PRO A 163 -8.66 18.42 -9.66
N VAL A 164 -8.33 17.36 -8.91
CA VAL A 164 -8.15 17.43 -7.46
C VAL A 164 -6.67 17.53 -7.12
N ASN A 165 -6.27 18.59 -6.43
CA ASN A 165 -4.87 18.84 -6.05
C ASN A 165 -3.89 18.57 -7.22
N PRO A 166 -3.99 19.28 -8.36
CA PRO A 166 -3.27 18.96 -9.62
C PRO A 166 -1.75 18.97 -9.50
N GLY A 167 -1.20 19.69 -8.53
CA GLY A 167 0.24 19.74 -8.25
C GLY A 167 0.71 18.73 -7.19
N SER A 168 -0.20 17.96 -6.59
CA SER A 168 0.18 17.03 -5.52
C SER A 168 0.60 15.67 -6.07
N LYS A 169 1.83 15.26 -5.71
CA LYS A 169 2.39 13.93 -5.98
C LYS A 169 2.83 13.21 -4.69
N GLY A 170 2.22 13.54 -3.56
CA GLY A 170 2.54 12.95 -2.26
C GLY A 170 2.35 11.43 -2.21
N CYS A 171 3.04 10.78 -1.28
CA CYS A 171 3.00 9.34 -1.02
C CYS A 171 1.59 8.80 -0.70
N GLY A 172 0.69 9.64 -0.24
CA GLY A 172 -0.69 9.29 0.13
C GLY A 172 -1.52 8.58 -0.94
N THR A 173 -1.04 8.50 -2.18
CA THR A 173 -1.64 7.67 -3.23
C THR A 173 -1.11 6.25 -3.23
N VAL A 174 0.22 6.10 -3.22
CA VAL A 174 0.91 4.82 -3.39
C VAL A 174 0.75 3.94 -2.14
N MET A 175 0.85 4.51 -0.94
CA MET A 175 0.74 3.82 0.34
C MET A 175 -0.50 2.93 0.47
N ARG A 176 -1.62 3.34 -0.13
CA ARG A 176 -2.92 2.67 -0.04
C ARG A 176 -3.32 1.88 -1.29
N SER A 177 -2.42 1.71 -2.27
CA SER A 177 -2.76 1.20 -3.61
C SER A 177 -2.53 -0.30 -3.82
N ALA A 178 -1.82 -0.97 -2.92
CA ALA A 178 -1.61 -2.42 -2.99
C ALA A 178 -2.91 -3.26 -3.15
N PRO A 179 -4.04 -2.92 -2.51
CA PRO A 179 -5.27 -3.70 -2.64
C PRO A 179 -5.82 -3.81 -4.06
N PHE A 180 -5.54 -2.85 -4.95
CA PHE A 180 -5.97 -2.94 -6.35
C PHE A 180 -5.31 -4.11 -7.07
N GLY A 181 -4.02 -4.38 -6.79
CA GLY A 181 -3.30 -5.52 -7.32
C GLY A 181 -3.74 -6.86 -6.74
N LEU A 182 -4.30 -6.84 -5.52
CA LEU A 182 -4.91 -8.02 -4.91
C LEU A 182 -6.27 -8.35 -5.53
N ALA A 183 -7.08 -7.34 -5.80
CA ALA A 183 -8.45 -7.50 -6.26
C ALA A 183 -8.55 -7.90 -7.75
N HIS A 184 -7.54 -7.62 -8.56
CA HIS A 184 -7.59 -7.85 -10.00
C HIS A 184 -6.37 -8.63 -10.51
N PRO A 185 -6.60 -9.79 -11.17
CA PRO A 185 -5.50 -10.61 -11.67
C PRO A 185 -4.79 -10.01 -12.89
N LEU A 186 -5.42 -9.05 -13.60
CA LEU A 186 -4.84 -8.37 -14.75
C LEU A 186 -4.12 -7.10 -14.29
N ALA A 187 -2.79 -7.08 -14.39
CA ALA A 187 -1.97 -5.98 -13.94
C ALA A 187 -2.30 -4.63 -14.62
N ASP A 188 -2.63 -4.66 -15.92
CA ASP A 188 -3.06 -3.47 -16.67
C ASP A 188 -4.35 -2.86 -16.08
N PHE A 189 -5.30 -3.72 -15.69
CA PHE A 189 -6.54 -3.26 -15.07
C PHE A 189 -6.30 -2.73 -13.66
N ALA A 190 -5.51 -3.45 -12.85
CA ALA A 190 -5.13 -3.03 -11.50
C ALA A 190 -4.42 -1.67 -11.51
N PHE A 191 -3.44 -1.49 -12.42
CA PHE A 191 -2.75 -0.23 -12.67
C PHE A 191 -3.73 0.92 -12.98
N GLY A 192 -4.56 0.72 -14.00
CA GLY A 192 -5.49 1.76 -14.43
C GLY A 192 -6.51 2.14 -13.37
N MET A 193 -7.00 1.16 -12.60
CA MET A 193 -7.95 1.39 -11.50
C MET A 193 -7.30 2.16 -10.35
N ALA A 194 -6.10 1.74 -9.91
CA ALA A 194 -5.35 2.42 -8.86
C ALA A 194 -5.03 3.87 -9.26
N ALA A 195 -4.53 4.07 -10.48
CA ALA A 195 -4.20 5.41 -10.98
C ALA A 195 -5.42 6.34 -11.05
N ARG A 196 -6.60 5.83 -11.44
CA ARG A 196 -7.83 6.63 -11.42
C ARG A 196 -8.30 6.92 -10.00
N CYS A 197 -8.31 5.94 -9.10
CA CYS A 197 -8.69 6.14 -7.70
C CYS A 197 -7.75 7.09 -6.97
N ALA A 198 -6.45 7.11 -7.31
CA ALA A 198 -5.47 8.05 -6.77
C ALA A 198 -5.86 9.51 -7.03
N GLN A 199 -6.46 9.80 -8.20
CA GLN A 199 -6.90 11.15 -8.58
C GLN A 199 -8.08 11.67 -7.74
N THR A 200 -8.66 10.87 -6.87
CA THR A 200 -9.60 11.35 -5.83
C THR A 200 -8.94 12.37 -4.91
N THR A 201 -7.63 12.31 -4.73
CA THR A 201 -6.90 13.15 -3.77
C THR A 201 -5.66 13.83 -4.37
N HIS A 202 -5.01 13.25 -5.35
CA HIS A 202 -3.76 13.74 -5.93
C HIS A 202 -3.85 13.72 -7.45
N GLY A 203 -3.80 14.88 -8.07
CA GLY A 203 -3.95 15.02 -9.51
C GLY A 203 -2.65 14.95 -10.29
N HIS A 204 -1.47 15.05 -9.66
CA HIS A 204 -0.21 15.03 -10.40
C HIS A 204 0.05 13.65 -11.03
N PRO A 205 0.52 13.56 -12.30
CA PRO A 205 0.77 12.29 -12.99
C PRO A 205 1.64 11.32 -12.19
N THR A 206 2.74 11.79 -11.64
CA THR A 206 3.66 10.98 -10.84
C THR A 206 2.93 10.35 -9.63
N GLY A 207 2.07 11.11 -8.93
CA GLY A 207 1.30 10.61 -7.81
C GLY A 207 0.35 9.48 -8.20
N TYR A 208 -0.39 9.61 -9.30
CA TYR A 208 -1.32 8.56 -9.69
C TYR A 208 -0.64 7.40 -10.44
N TYR A 209 0.47 7.61 -11.15
CA TYR A 209 1.20 6.53 -11.80
C TYR A 209 1.98 5.65 -10.82
N ALA A 210 2.55 6.23 -9.76
CA ALA A 210 3.18 5.43 -8.71
C ALA A 210 2.17 4.48 -8.03
N ALA A 211 0.95 4.97 -7.77
CA ALA A 211 -0.15 4.14 -7.27
C ALA A 211 -0.50 2.99 -8.23
N GLY A 212 -0.58 3.28 -9.54
CA GLY A 212 -0.79 2.28 -10.58
C GLY A 212 0.34 1.25 -10.63
N ALA A 213 1.59 1.72 -10.55
CA ALA A 213 2.76 0.86 -10.60
C ALA A 213 2.81 -0.12 -9.42
N LEU A 214 2.55 0.34 -8.18
CA LEU A 214 2.47 -0.56 -7.03
C LEU A 214 1.37 -1.61 -7.21
N ALA A 215 0.18 -1.20 -7.66
CA ALA A 215 -0.90 -2.14 -7.92
C ALA A 215 -0.53 -3.21 -8.97
N ALA A 216 0.17 -2.82 -10.04
CA ALA A 216 0.65 -3.76 -11.05
C ALA A 216 1.72 -4.70 -10.50
N ILE A 217 2.67 -4.19 -9.70
CA ILE A 217 3.68 -5.02 -9.02
C ILE A 217 3.00 -6.07 -8.15
N VAL A 218 2.08 -5.67 -7.28
CA VAL A 218 1.34 -6.59 -6.40
C VAL A 218 0.56 -7.63 -7.20
N ALA A 219 -0.11 -7.25 -8.30
CA ALA A 219 -0.82 -8.19 -9.17
C ALA A 219 0.11 -9.25 -9.78
N HIS A 220 1.33 -8.90 -10.14
CA HIS A 220 2.34 -9.85 -10.62
C HIS A 220 2.86 -10.75 -9.49
N LEU A 221 3.12 -10.19 -8.31
CA LEU A 221 3.59 -10.95 -7.14
C LEU A 221 2.57 -12.00 -6.67
N THR A 222 1.28 -11.66 -6.68
CA THR A 222 0.22 -12.62 -6.33
C THR A 222 0.13 -13.82 -7.27
N ARG A 223 0.73 -13.71 -8.47
CA ARG A 223 0.84 -14.78 -9.46
C ARG A 223 2.17 -15.54 -9.40
N GLY A 224 3.04 -15.20 -8.45
CA GLY A 224 4.30 -15.91 -8.18
C GLY A 224 5.53 -15.32 -8.86
N GLU A 225 5.41 -14.15 -9.49
CA GLU A 225 6.57 -13.50 -10.08
C GLU A 225 7.56 -13.02 -9.01
N SER A 226 8.84 -12.85 -9.39
CA SER A 226 9.83 -12.21 -8.52
C SER A 226 9.57 -10.71 -8.40
N VAL A 227 10.11 -10.08 -7.36
CA VAL A 227 9.99 -8.62 -7.17
C VAL A 227 10.59 -7.87 -8.36
N GLU A 228 11.77 -8.30 -8.82
CA GLU A 228 12.42 -7.74 -10.00
C GLU A 228 11.56 -7.89 -11.27
N GLY A 229 11.07 -9.10 -11.56
CA GLY A 229 10.21 -9.37 -12.71
C GLY A 229 8.93 -8.53 -12.70
N ALA A 230 8.27 -8.44 -11.53
CA ALA A 230 7.07 -7.62 -11.32
C ALA A 230 7.35 -6.13 -11.57
N THR A 231 8.48 -5.61 -11.05
CA THR A 231 8.90 -4.22 -11.24
C THR A 231 9.21 -3.91 -12.71
N LEU A 232 9.94 -4.79 -13.41
CA LEU A 232 10.23 -4.63 -14.83
C LEU A 232 8.95 -4.65 -15.70
N ARG A 233 7.94 -5.45 -15.32
CA ARG A 233 6.64 -5.45 -16.00
C ARG A 233 5.85 -4.18 -15.73
N ALA A 234 5.88 -3.65 -14.50
CA ALA A 234 5.26 -2.39 -14.16
C ALA A 234 5.92 -1.22 -14.93
N LEU A 235 7.23 -1.21 -15.08
CA LEU A 235 7.96 -0.24 -15.92
C LEU A 235 7.52 -0.29 -17.41
N ARG A 236 7.33 -1.49 -17.96
CA ARG A 236 6.82 -1.64 -19.35
C ARG A 236 5.39 -1.12 -19.48
N LEU A 237 4.59 -1.25 -18.44
CA LEU A 237 3.23 -0.75 -18.41
C LEU A 237 3.21 0.78 -18.30
N LEU A 238 4.01 1.35 -17.39
CA LEU A 238 4.23 2.79 -17.25
C LEU A 238 4.60 3.43 -18.60
N GLY A 239 5.57 2.85 -19.32
CA GLY A 239 6.05 3.36 -20.61
C GLY A 239 5.00 3.44 -21.72
N ARG A 240 3.77 2.96 -21.51
CA ARG A 240 2.64 3.13 -22.42
C ARG A 240 1.84 4.41 -22.18
N HIS A 241 2.13 5.12 -21.09
CA HIS A 241 1.37 6.29 -20.66
C HIS A 241 2.23 7.55 -20.73
N PRO A 242 1.74 8.67 -21.30
CA PRO A 242 2.44 9.95 -21.25
C PRO A 242 2.62 10.44 -19.79
N GLY A 243 3.73 11.10 -19.48
CA GLY A 243 3.97 11.67 -18.15
C GLY A 243 4.40 10.67 -17.08
N HIS A 244 4.89 9.49 -17.50
CA HIS A 244 5.36 8.43 -16.62
C HIS A 244 6.81 8.61 -16.15
N GLU A 245 7.54 9.57 -16.70
CA GLU A 245 9.01 9.64 -16.70
C GLU A 245 9.58 9.69 -15.29
N GLU A 246 9.01 10.52 -14.38
CA GLU A 246 9.49 10.60 -12.99
C GLU A 246 9.34 9.26 -12.26
N THR A 247 8.18 8.61 -12.37
CA THR A 247 7.95 7.29 -11.74
C THR A 247 8.88 6.23 -12.33
N SER A 248 9.06 6.24 -13.64
CA SER A 248 9.96 5.28 -14.31
C SER A 248 11.42 5.50 -13.94
N ALA A 249 11.86 6.76 -13.83
CA ALA A 249 13.22 7.10 -13.40
C ALA A 249 13.49 6.61 -11.98
N ALA A 250 12.57 6.85 -11.04
CA ALA A 250 12.70 6.41 -9.66
C ALA A 250 12.79 4.88 -9.53
N LEU A 251 11.94 4.13 -10.25
CA LEU A 251 12.00 2.67 -10.26
C LEU A 251 13.28 2.12 -10.92
N ASN A 252 13.76 2.74 -12.01
CA ASN A 252 15.04 2.34 -12.61
C ASN A 252 16.19 2.58 -11.64
N GLN A 253 16.22 3.73 -10.95
CA GLN A 253 17.23 4.02 -9.94
C GLN A 253 17.21 2.99 -8.80
N ALA A 254 16.02 2.52 -8.37
CA ALA A 254 15.90 1.48 -7.36
C ALA A 254 16.48 0.14 -7.84
N LEU A 255 16.25 -0.23 -9.11
CA LEU A 255 16.83 -1.44 -9.72
C LEU A 255 18.35 -1.34 -9.84
N ASP A 256 18.88 -0.20 -10.30
CA ASP A 256 20.31 0.04 -10.46
C ASP A 256 21.02 -0.03 -9.09
N LEU A 257 20.45 0.62 -8.06
CA LEU A 257 20.99 0.55 -6.69
C LEU A 257 20.93 -0.86 -6.11
N ALA A 258 19.88 -1.62 -6.39
CA ALA A 258 19.79 -3.02 -5.94
C ALA A 258 20.87 -3.89 -6.61
N ALA A 259 21.17 -3.63 -7.88
CA ALA A 259 22.24 -4.33 -8.61
C ALA A 259 23.66 -4.00 -8.08
N GLU A 260 23.86 -2.84 -7.45
CA GLU A 260 25.12 -2.53 -6.75
C GLU A 260 25.37 -3.42 -5.51
N GLY A 261 24.33 -4.07 -4.96
CA GLY A 261 24.41 -4.83 -3.70
C GLY A 261 24.65 -3.94 -2.47
N ASP A 262 25.16 -4.53 -1.40
CA ASP A 262 25.53 -3.85 -0.15
C ASP A 262 24.45 -2.88 0.38
N PRO A 263 23.32 -3.39 0.90
CA PRO A 263 22.21 -2.55 1.38
C PRO A 263 22.65 -1.65 2.54
N SER A 264 22.30 -0.37 2.45
CA SER A 264 22.54 0.57 3.55
C SER A 264 21.49 1.69 3.58
N PRO A 265 21.22 2.30 4.75
CA PRO A 265 20.37 3.47 4.87
C PRO A 265 20.78 4.63 3.97
N GLU A 266 22.09 4.84 3.79
CA GLU A 266 22.63 5.90 2.94
C GLU A 266 22.28 5.67 1.44
N LYS A 267 22.16 4.42 1.01
CA LYS A 267 21.66 4.09 -0.33
C LYS A 267 20.14 4.32 -0.45
N VAL A 268 19.38 4.07 0.62
CA VAL A 268 17.96 4.44 0.66
C VAL A 268 17.80 5.95 0.46
N GLU A 269 18.55 6.77 1.17
CA GLU A 269 18.49 8.24 1.05
C GLU A 269 18.86 8.77 -0.35
N ARG A 270 19.58 8.00 -1.17
CA ARG A 270 19.82 8.34 -2.59
C ARG A 270 18.56 8.27 -3.44
N LEU A 271 17.51 7.53 -3.00
CA LEU A 271 16.21 7.44 -3.67
C LEU A 271 15.25 8.55 -3.28
N GLY A 272 15.60 9.35 -2.28
CA GLY A 272 14.80 10.43 -1.75
C GLY A 272 14.37 10.22 -0.32
N ALA A 273 13.42 11.05 0.15
CA ALA A 273 12.91 10.99 1.52
C ALA A 273 11.56 10.26 1.63
N GLY A 274 10.97 9.79 0.54
CA GLY A 274 9.71 9.06 0.53
C GLY A 274 8.44 9.90 0.66
N TRP A 275 8.53 11.22 0.86
CA TRP A 275 7.36 12.10 0.96
C TRP A 275 6.55 12.21 -0.33
N VAL A 276 7.14 11.91 -1.46
CA VAL A 276 6.49 11.85 -2.78
C VAL A 276 6.36 10.42 -3.28
N ALA A 277 5.34 10.16 -4.07
CA ALA A 277 4.88 8.82 -4.40
C ALA A 277 5.94 7.97 -5.12
N GLU A 278 6.70 8.56 -6.05
CA GLU A 278 7.75 7.88 -6.79
C GLU A 278 8.94 7.49 -5.91
N GLU A 279 9.33 8.35 -4.94
CA GLU A 279 10.40 8.05 -3.99
C GLU A 279 9.98 6.95 -3.03
N ALA A 280 8.77 7.05 -2.44
CA ALA A 280 8.25 6.03 -1.53
C ALA A 280 8.17 4.65 -2.20
N LEU A 281 7.69 4.61 -3.46
CA LEU A 281 7.65 3.38 -4.24
C LEU A 281 9.05 2.82 -4.51
N ALA A 282 10.00 3.68 -4.91
CA ALA A 282 11.37 3.29 -5.21
C ALA A 282 12.08 2.71 -3.98
N ILE A 283 11.92 3.35 -2.81
CA ILE A 283 12.50 2.87 -1.55
C ILE A 283 11.92 1.50 -1.17
N GLY A 284 10.60 1.33 -1.22
CA GLY A 284 9.97 0.05 -0.91
C GLY A 284 10.41 -1.08 -1.86
N VAL A 285 10.53 -0.79 -3.17
CA VAL A 285 11.03 -1.74 -4.16
C VAL A 285 12.51 -2.07 -3.94
N TYR A 286 13.36 -1.06 -3.72
CA TYR A 286 14.78 -1.25 -3.46
C TYR A 286 15.02 -2.16 -2.25
N ALA A 287 14.39 -1.84 -1.11
CA ALA A 287 14.53 -2.63 0.11
C ALA A 287 14.10 -4.09 -0.09
N ALA A 288 13.00 -4.31 -0.81
CA ALA A 288 12.51 -5.65 -1.13
C ALA A 288 13.40 -6.43 -2.12
N LEU A 289 14.22 -5.75 -2.91
CA LEU A 289 15.13 -6.36 -3.89
C LEU A 289 16.50 -6.70 -3.31
N VAL A 290 17.08 -5.80 -2.51
CA VAL A 290 18.50 -5.85 -2.15
C VAL A 290 18.76 -6.70 -0.91
N THR A 291 17.72 -7.06 -0.15
CA THR A 291 17.84 -7.86 1.08
C THR A 291 17.45 -9.33 0.85
N HIS A 292 17.93 -10.22 1.73
CA HIS A 292 17.62 -11.64 1.65
C HIS A 292 16.48 -12.08 2.59
N GLY A 293 16.08 -11.24 3.55
CA GLY A 293 15.07 -11.54 4.56
C GLY A 293 14.00 -10.46 4.66
N VAL A 294 12.78 -10.86 5.06
CA VAL A 294 11.67 -9.93 5.23
C VAL A 294 11.94 -8.92 6.34
N GLU A 295 12.56 -9.37 7.44
CA GLU A 295 12.94 -8.49 8.57
C GLU A 295 13.95 -7.44 8.13
N ASP A 296 15.02 -7.87 7.45
CA ASP A 296 16.08 -6.97 6.99
C ASP A 296 15.53 -5.94 5.99
N ALA A 297 14.62 -6.36 5.09
CA ALA A 297 13.99 -5.45 4.15
C ALA A 297 13.12 -4.41 4.82
N LEU A 298 12.28 -4.83 5.77
CA LEU A 298 11.43 -3.93 6.54
C LEU A 298 12.27 -2.93 7.34
N LEU A 299 13.33 -3.41 8.01
CA LEU A 299 14.24 -2.52 8.75
C LEU A 299 14.97 -1.54 7.83
N LEU A 300 15.41 -2.00 6.66
CA LEU A 300 16.06 -1.12 5.69
C LEU A 300 15.12 -0.04 5.18
N SER A 301 13.86 -0.40 4.91
CA SER A 301 12.87 0.54 4.36
C SER A 301 12.42 1.62 5.35
N VAL A 302 12.67 1.48 6.65
CA VAL A 302 12.25 2.46 7.68
C VAL A 302 13.42 3.20 8.33
N ASN A 303 14.66 2.75 8.15
CA ASN A 303 15.84 3.38 8.75
C ASN A 303 16.45 4.42 7.81
N HIS A 304 15.73 5.50 7.52
CA HIS A 304 16.20 6.62 6.71
C HIS A 304 15.55 7.93 7.17
N SER A 305 16.05 9.05 6.69
CA SER A 305 15.43 10.36 6.93
C SER A 305 14.21 10.54 6.03
N GLY A 306 13.01 10.61 6.60
CA GLY A 306 11.79 10.88 5.81
C GLY A 306 10.59 10.06 6.21
N ASP A 307 9.76 9.74 5.22
CA ASP A 307 8.45 9.09 5.31
C ASP A 307 8.59 7.58 5.53
N SER A 308 9.03 7.22 6.74
CA SER A 308 9.42 5.84 7.07
C SER A 308 8.22 4.88 7.16
N ASP A 309 7.04 5.34 7.55
CA ASP A 309 5.83 4.51 7.61
C ASP A 309 5.32 4.17 6.21
N SER A 310 5.23 5.14 5.28
CA SER A 310 4.86 4.87 3.89
C SER A 310 5.86 3.94 3.19
N THR A 311 7.17 4.16 3.35
CA THR A 311 8.19 3.30 2.72
C THR A 311 8.20 1.90 3.32
N GLY A 312 8.01 1.77 4.64
CA GLY A 312 7.82 0.53 5.35
C GLY A 312 6.55 -0.21 4.90
N SER A 313 5.43 0.50 4.82
CA SER A 313 4.14 -0.03 4.35
C SER A 313 4.25 -0.60 2.93
N ILE A 314 4.84 0.13 1.99
CA ILE A 314 5.02 -0.31 0.61
C ILE A 314 5.93 -1.55 0.54
N CYS A 315 7.07 -1.54 1.23
CA CYS A 315 7.97 -2.69 1.32
C CYS A 315 7.24 -3.92 1.89
N GLY A 316 6.51 -3.74 2.98
CA GLY A 316 5.72 -4.79 3.61
C GLY A 316 4.61 -5.34 2.72
N ASN A 317 3.92 -4.49 1.95
CA ASN A 317 2.93 -4.91 0.95
C ASN A 317 3.58 -5.80 -0.13
N ILE A 318 4.73 -5.39 -0.68
CA ILE A 318 5.47 -6.13 -1.71
C ILE A 318 5.90 -7.51 -1.19
N LEU A 319 6.57 -7.54 -0.04
CA LEU A 319 7.09 -8.77 0.55
C LEU A 319 5.97 -9.72 1.00
N GLY A 320 4.91 -9.17 1.61
CA GLY A 320 3.75 -9.95 2.00
C GLY A 320 3.00 -10.54 0.82
N ALA A 321 2.86 -9.78 -0.29
CA ALA A 321 2.28 -10.31 -1.54
C ALA A 321 3.16 -11.40 -2.16
N ARG A 322 4.47 -11.33 -1.99
CA ARG A 322 5.43 -12.32 -2.52
C ARG A 322 5.47 -13.61 -1.70
N HIS A 323 5.55 -13.49 -0.37
CA HIS A 323 5.85 -14.60 0.54
C HIS A 323 4.61 -15.13 1.27
N GLY A 324 3.50 -14.39 1.28
CA GLY A 324 2.33 -14.70 2.09
C GLY A 324 2.51 -14.32 3.57
N ASP A 325 1.46 -14.48 4.36
CA ASP A 325 1.46 -14.17 5.79
C ASP A 325 2.42 -15.06 6.61
N GLY A 326 2.65 -16.30 6.18
CA GLY A 326 3.62 -17.20 6.80
C GLY A 326 5.08 -16.76 6.65
N GLY A 327 5.39 -15.85 5.73
CA GLY A 327 6.73 -15.27 5.53
C GLY A 327 7.01 -14.03 6.37
N LEU A 328 6.02 -13.52 7.11
CA LEU A 328 6.18 -12.31 7.94
C LEU A 328 6.73 -12.67 9.33
N PRO A 329 7.50 -11.77 9.99
CA PRO A 329 8.00 -11.99 11.34
C PRO A 329 6.86 -12.02 12.36
N HIS A 330 6.52 -13.20 12.84
CA HIS A 330 5.34 -13.43 13.66
C HIS A 330 5.37 -12.70 15.01
N GLU A 331 6.54 -12.56 15.63
CA GLU A 331 6.71 -11.84 16.90
C GLU A 331 6.37 -10.35 16.76
N TRP A 332 6.75 -9.75 15.65
CA TRP A 332 6.41 -8.36 15.37
C TRP A 332 4.94 -8.22 14.97
N LEU A 333 4.49 -9.11 14.09
CA LEU A 333 3.10 -9.11 13.64
C LEU A 333 2.10 -9.27 14.78
N ALA A 334 2.47 -10.00 15.85
CA ALA A 334 1.63 -10.15 17.03
C ALA A 334 1.35 -8.84 17.79
N GLN A 335 2.21 -7.83 17.59
CA GLN A 335 2.13 -6.52 18.24
C GLN A 335 1.41 -5.47 17.39
N VAL A 336 1.10 -5.77 16.11
CA VAL A 336 0.45 -4.81 15.20
C VAL A 336 -1.00 -4.55 15.61
N GLU A 337 -1.34 -3.26 15.75
CA GLU A 337 -2.69 -2.80 16.03
C GLU A 337 -3.69 -3.26 14.95
N GLY A 338 -4.87 -3.67 15.35
CA GLY A 338 -5.92 -4.06 14.41
C GLY A 338 -5.65 -5.36 13.64
N ARG A 339 -4.60 -6.10 13.93
CA ARG A 339 -4.18 -7.32 13.21
C ARG A 339 -5.32 -8.27 12.88
N ALA A 340 -6.23 -8.52 13.83
CA ALA A 340 -7.35 -9.44 13.62
C ALA A 340 -8.35 -8.90 12.58
N VAL A 341 -8.62 -7.60 12.61
CA VAL A 341 -9.50 -6.91 11.65
C VAL A 341 -8.87 -6.90 10.27
N ILE A 342 -7.57 -6.63 10.18
CA ILE A 342 -6.80 -6.64 8.92
C ILE A 342 -6.85 -8.04 8.29
N ALA A 343 -6.59 -9.09 9.07
CA ALA A 343 -6.63 -10.47 8.59
C ALA A 343 -8.03 -10.88 8.13
N ALA A 344 -9.07 -10.53 8.88
CA ALA A 344 -10.46 -10.82 8.50
C ALA A 344 -10.85 -10.09 7.20
N LEU A 345 -10.46 -8.83 7.06
CA LEU A 345 -10.73 -8.05 5.85
C LEU A 345 -9.98 -8.60 4.62
N ALA A 346 -8.75 -9.09 4.81
CA ALA A 346 -7.98 -9.78 3.78
C ALA A 346 -8.67 -11.07 3.32
N ASP A 347 -9.15 -11.88 4.26
CA ASP A 347 -9.90 -13.11 3.96
C ASP A 347 -11.20 -12.83 3.21
N ASP A 348 -11.90 -11.80 3.60
CA ASP A 348 -13.12 -11.36 2.95
C ASP A 348 -12.86 -10.88 1.52
N LEU A 349 -11.78 -10.10 1.29
CA LEU A 349 -11.37 -9.69 -0.05
C LEU A 349 -11.03 -10.92 -0.91
N ALA A 350 -10.18 -11.80 -0.40
CA ALA A 350 -9.78 -13.00 -1.12
C ALA A 350 -10.99 -13.90 -1.44
N ALA A 351 -11.93 -14.03 -0.50
CA ALA A 351 -13.15 -14.80 -0.71
C ALA A 351 -14.03 -14.18 -1.81
N GLU A 352 -14.14 -12.86 -1.87
CA GLU A 352 -14.93 -12.18 -2.91
C GLU A 352 -14.29 -12.29 -4.29
N CYS A 353 -12.94 -12.20 -4.38
CA CYS A 353 -12.20 -12.33 -5.64
C CYS A 353 -12.14 -13.78 -6.18
N LEU A 354 -12.36 -14.78 -5.33
CA LEU A 354 -12.39 -16.21 -5.71
C LEU A 354 -13.80 -16.72 -6.06
N ARG A 355 -14.81 -15.88 -5.96
CA ARG A 355 -16.17 -16.21 -6.38
C ARG A 355 -16.35 -15.87 -7.85
N ASP A 356 -16.54 -16.90 -8.65
CA ASP A 356 -16.89 -16.78 -10.08
C ASP A 356 -18.28 -16.16 -10.28
#